data_5b74266009f24e9fa314fd79143680d2
#
_entry.id   5b74266009f24e9fa314fd79143680d2
#
_cell.length_a   1.000
_cell.length_b   1.000
_cell.length_c   1.000
_cell.angle_alpha   90.00
_cell.angle_beta   90.00
_cell.angle_gamma   90.00
#
_symmetry.space_group_name_H-M   'P 1'
#
loop_
_entity.id
_entity.type
_entity.pdbx_description
1 polymer ?
#
loop_
_entity_poly.entity_id
_entity_poly.type
_entity_poly.pdbx_seq_one_letter_code
_entity_poly.pdbx_strand_id
1 'polypeptide(L)'
;SSSIKVLNFATFHMGYTSDAHTMDFDENNEKNKDSIHQIAKMLSAFKPTVIIVEIVPEYNETLQKNYATYLEVPETNFEEPNEVELLAFELGRLAGVKRIYGVDHKMEYNYAIGSEITNAIDSVTYNAFMKNPFESVPDQNIFEEGISLYEKLARMNNPKILDLLITANADMLTYVGTENGFEGADEAAKYYQRNLRIYSNLNRLKLDTTERVFIISGGSHT
;
A
#
# COMPACT_ATOMS: atom_id res chain seq x y z
N SER A 1 -7.72 -20.99 -20.90
CA SER A 1 -7.79 -21.16 -19.43
C SER A 1 -8.27 -19.85 -18.83
N SER A 2 -9.38 -19.87 -18.07
CA SER A 2 -9.79 -18.73 -17.30
C SER A 2 -8.80 -18.55 -16.12
N SER A 3 -8.23 -17.38 -15.98
CA SER A 3 -7.39 -17.02 -14.84
C SER A 3 -8.12 -16.02 -13.97
N ILE A 4 -7.86 -16.04 -12.66
CA ILE A 4 -8.31 -15.01 -11.71
C ILE A 4 -7.86 -13.65 -12.24
N LYS A 5 -8.78 -12.69 -12.28
CA LYS A 5 -8.46 -11.30 -12.62
C LYS A 5 -8.12 -10.53 -11.36
N VAL A 6 -6.99 -9.86 -11.35
CA VAL A 6 -6.51 -9.09 -10.21
C VAL A 6 -6.34 -7.63 -10.59
N LEU A 7 -6.88 -6.74 -9.79
CA LEU A 7 -6.54 -5.32 -9.77
C LEU A 7 -5.79 -5.05 -8.47
N ASN A 8 -4.48 -4.87 -8.58
CA ASN A 8 -3.62 -4.53 -7.46
C ASN A 8 -3.45 -3.02 -7.42
N PHE A 9 -3.87 -2.39 -6.32
CA PHE A 9 -4.01 -0.95 -6.21
C PHE A 9 -3.17 -0.41 -5.05
N ALA A 10 -2.24 0.48 -5.39
CA ALA A 10 -1.34 1.12 -4.45
C ALA A 10 -1.95 2.37 -3.81
N THR A 11 -1.74 2.53 -2.51
CA THR A 11 -2.03 3.77 -1.77
C THR A 11 -0.76 4.34 -1.14
N PHE A 12 -0.87 5.60 -0.72
CA PHE A 12 0.13 6.29 0.09
C PHE A 12 -0.19 6.24 1.60
N HIS A 13 -1.05 5.30 2.05
CA HIS A 13 -1.63 5.23 3.39
C HIS A 13 -2.48 6.47 3.73
N MET A 14 -3.76 6.42 3.34
CA MET A 14 -4.74 7.48 3.63
C MET A 14 -5.24 7.36 5.06
N GLY A 15 -5.01 8.39 5.88
CA GLY A 15 -5.45 8.40 7.28
C GLY A 15 -4.47 7.70 8.22
N TYR A 16 -5.02 7.01 9.23
CA TYR A 16 -4.20 6.39 10.27
C TYR A 16 -3.35 5.24 9.72
N THR A 17 -2.06 5.30 10.00
CA THR A 17 -1.13 4.21 9.72
C THR A 17 -0.11 4.07 10.84
N SER A 18 0.29 2.85 11.14
CA SER A 18 1.43 2.55 12.02
C SER A 18 2.75 2.49 11.26
N ASP A 19 2.75 2.74 9.96
CA ASP A 19 3.96 2.75 9.16
C ASP A 19 4.73 4.07 9.30
N ALA A 20 6.04 4.02 9.09
CA ALA A 20 6.93 5.14 9.36
C ALA A 20 6.77 6.34 8.41
N HIS A 21 6.18 6.14 7.23
CA HIS A 21 5.87 7.20 6.29
C HIS A 21 4.38 7.48 6.24
N THR A 22 4.00 8.61 6.80
CA THR A 22 2.64 9.15 6.68
C THR A 22 2.67 10.34 5.74
N MET A 23 1.68 10.44 4.86
CA MET A 23 1.38 11.67 4.16
C MET A 23 0.31 12.44 4.94
N ASP A 24 0.42 13.75 4.95
CA ASP A 24 -0.60 14.60 5.55
C ASP A 24 -1.92 14.44 4.75
N PHE A 25 -2.88 13.77 5.38
CA PHE A 25 -4.18 13.49 4.82
C PHE A 25 -5.22 13.54 5.94
N ASP A 26 -6.11 14.53 5.89
CA ASP A 26 -7.21 14.66 6.85
C ASP A 26 -8.37 13.72 6.46
N GLU A 27 -8.40 12.56 7.11
CA GLU A 27 -9.41 11.53 6.92
C GLU A 27 -10.81 11.95 7.42
N ASN A 28 -10.88 13.00 8.20
CA ASN A 28 -12.15 13.54 8.72
C ASN A 28 -12.72 14.67 7.85
N ASN A 29 -11.97 15.14 6.87
CA ASN A 29 -12.41 16.19 5.96
C ASN A 29 -13.43 15.64 4.96
N GLU A 30 -14.63 16.20 4.95
CA GLU A 30 -15.74 15.75 4.09
C GLU A 30 -15.39 15.81 2.58
N LYS A 31 -14.64 16.83 2.13
CA LYS A 31 -14.20 16.92 0.74
C LYS A 31 -13.24 15.80 0.36
N ASN A 32 -12.37 15.38 1.28
CA ASN A 32 -11.49 14.24 1.07
C ASN A 32 -12.29 12.94 1.01
N LYS A 33 -13.26 12.75 1.91
CA LYS A 33 -14.17 11.60 1.88
C LYS A 33 -14.95 11.52 0.57
N ASP A 34 -15.53 12.63 0.12
CA ASP A 34 -16.24 12.70 -1.17
C ASP A 34 -15.33 12.32 -2.34
N SER A 35 -14.09 12.81 -2.35
CA SER A 35 -13.11 12.47 -3.38
C SER A 35 -12.77 10.98 -3.38
N ILE A 36 -12.58 10.38 -2.20
CA ILE A 36 -12.33 8.94 -2.05
C ILE A 36 -13.54 8.14 -2.55
N HIS A 37 -14.76 8.55 -2.21
CA HIS A 37 -15.99 7.87 -2.64
C HIS A 37 -16.16 7.94 -4.17
N GLN A 38 -15.77 9.03 -4.81
CA GLN A 38 -15.74 9.12 -6.27
C GLN A 38 -14.72 8.15 -6.88
N ILE A 39 -13.54 8.02 -6.28
CA ILE A 39 -12.52 7.05 -6.70
C ILE A 39 -13.03 5.62 -6.51
N ALA A 40 -13.67 5.31 -5.38
CA ALA A 40 -14.31 4.01 -5.14
C ALA A 40 -15.33 3.68 -6.23
N LYS A 41 -16.14 4.66 -6.64
CA LYS A 41 -17.10 4.51 -7.73
C LYS A 41 -16.41 4.20 -9.07
N MET A 42 -15.31 4.86 -9.39
CA MET A 42 -14.54 4.57 -10.59
C MET A 42 -13.96 3.14 -10.55
N LEU A 43 -13.36 2.75 -9.42
CA LEU A 43 -12.78 1.41 -9.22
C LEU A 43 -13.84 0.30 -9.24
N SER A 44 -15.09 0.60 -8.86
CA SER A 44 -16.20 -0.37 -8.90
C SER A 44 -16.50 -0.88 -10.32
N ALA A 45 -16.08 -0.18 -11.36
CA ALA A 45 -16.14 -0.64 -12.75
C ALA A 45 -15.33 -1.92 -12.99
N PHE A 46 -14.34 -2.22 -12.17
CA PHE A 46 -13.63 -3.50 -12.19
C PHE A 46 -14.54 -4.66 -11.78
N LYS A 47 -15.65 -4.41 -11.09
CA LYS A 47 -16.61 -5.42 -10.58
C LYS A 47 -15.91 -6.49 -9.73
N PRO A 48 -15.22 -6.11 -8.65
CA PRO A 48 -14.58 -7.07 -7.76
C PRO A 48 -15.61 -8.00 -7.12
N THR A 49 -15.20 -9.23 -6.85
CA THR A 49 -15.98 -10.23 -6.09
C THR A 49 -15.36 -10.49 -4.72
N VAL A 50 -14.08 -10.14 -4.56
CA VAL A 50 -13.31 -10.26 -3.31
C VAL A 50 -12.44 -9.03 -3.16
N ILE A 51 -12.35 -8.52 -1.94
CA ILE A 51 -11.43 -7.43 -1.57
C ILE A 51 -10.37 -7.97 -0.62
N ILE A 52 -9.12 -7.61 -0.89
CA ILE A 52 -7.94 -7.96 -0.08
C ILE A 52 -7.32 -6.65 0.41
N VAL A 53 -7.02 -6.60 1.70
CA VAL A 53 -6.48 -5.40 2.36
C VAL A 53 -5.21 -5.69 3.15
N GLU A 54 -4.44 -4.65 3.43
CA GLU A 54 -3.21 -4.70 4.23
C GLU A 54 -3.52 -4.71 5.73
N ILE A 55 -4.18 -5.76 6.17
CA ILE A 55 -4.47 -6.06 7.58
C ILE A 55 -3.98 -7.47 7.85
N VAL A 56 -3.38 -7.72 9.01
CA VAL A 56 -2.94 -9.08 9.38
C VAL A 56 -4.14 -10.02 9.54
N PRO A 57 -4.04 -11.29 9.11
CA PRO A 57 -5.16 -12.24 9.14
C PRO A 57 -5.79 -12.46 10.51
N GLU A 58 -5.06 -12.24 11.59
CA GLU A 58 -5.54 -12.35 12.96
C GLU A 58 -6.68 -11.37 13.27
N TYR A 59 -6.78 -10.26 12.51
CA TYR A 59 -7.87 -9.28 12.65
C TYR A 59 -9.02 -9.47 11.65
N ASN A 60 -9.06 -10.58 10.89
CA ASN A 60 -10.10 -10.81 9.88
C ASN A 60 -11.51 -10.81 10.47
N GLU A 61 -11.70 -11.30 11.69
CA GLU A 61 -13.02 -11.28 12.35
C GLU A 61 -13.48 -9.84 12.59
N THR A 62 -12.60 -9.00 13.14
CA THR A 62 -12.87 -7.57 13.37
C THR A 62 -13.10 -6.82 12.06
N LEU A 63 -12.27 -7.07 11.05
CA LEU A 63 -12.39 -6.49 9.72
C LEU A 63 -13.76 -6.80 9.10
N GLN A 64 -14.18 -8.05 9.14
CA GLN A 64 -15.47 -8.47 8.57
C GLN A 64 -16.66 -7.89 9.34
N LYS A 65 -16.56 -7.80 10.66
CA LYS A 65 -17.57 -7.15 11.50
C LYS A 65 -17.71 -5.66 11.17
N ASN A 66 -16.60 -4.94 11.08
CA ASN A 66 -16.59 -3.51 10.73
C ASN A 66 -17.15 -3.30 9.32
N TYR A 67 -16.77 -4.15 8.39
CA TYR A 67 -17.29 -4.10 7.02
C TYR A 67 -18.82 -4.35 6.96
N ALA A 68 -19.31 -5.37 7.66
CA ALA A 68 -20.74 -5.63 7.76
C ALA A 68 -21.50 -4.44 8.35
N THR A 69 -20.96 -3.81 9.41
CA THR A 69 -21.55 -2.59 10.01
C THR A 69 -21.61 -1.46 8.97
N TYR A 70 -20.55 -1.24 8.20
CA TYR A 70 -20.51 -0.22 7.14
C TYR A 70 -21.54 -0.52 6.03
N LEU A 71 -21.75 -1.78 5.65
CA LEU A 71 -22.74 -2.15 4.65
C LEU A 71 -24.17 -1.84 5.10
N GLU A 72 -24.45 -1.96 6.40
CA GLU A 72 -25.76 -1.63 6.98
C GLU A 72 -25.94 -0.11 7.15
N VAL A 73 -24.88 0.59 7.59
CA VAL A 73 -24.89 2.03 7.87
C VAL A 73 -23.65 2.66 7.24
N PRO A 74 -23.69 3.08 5.96
CA PRO A 74 -22.53 3.65 5.26
C PRO A 74 -22.00 4.96 5.86
N GLU A 75 -22.75 5.61 6.71
CA GLU A 75 -22.35 6.82 7.44
C GLU A 75 -21.58 6.49 8.73
N THR A 76 -21.30 5.21 9.01
CA THR A 76 -20.52 4.81 10.19
C THR A 76 -19.15 5.50 10.19
N ASN A 77 -18.88 6.23 11.26
CA ASN A 77 -17.57 6.79 11.52
C ASN A 77 -16.73 5.81 12.33
N PHE A 78 -15.57 5.44 11.80
CA PHE A 78 -14.56 4.67 12.52
C PHE A 78 -13.62 5.64 13.23
N GLU A 79 -13.03 5.20 14.34
CA GLU A 79 -12.22 6.07 15.21
C GLU A 79 -10.92 6.51 14.53
N GLU A 80 -10.26 5.59 13.83
CA GLU A 80 -9.00 5.82 13.12
C GLU A 80 -9.07 5.23 11.71
N PRO A 81 -9.90 5.83 10.81
CA PRO A 81 -10.09 5.27 9.48
C PRO A 81 -8.85 5.46 8.61
N ASN A 82 -8.60 4.48 7.77
CA ASN A 82 -7.59 4.54 6.72
C ASN A 82 -8.17 4.10 5.37
N GLU A 83 -7.34 3.77 4.39
CA GLU A 83 -7.80 3.33 3.07
C GLU A 83 -8.75 2.14 3.11
N VAL A 84 -8.73 1.33 4.18
CA VAL A 84 -9.63 0.17 4.30
C VAL A 84 -11.06 0.65 4.53
N GLU A 85 -11.30 1.46 5.56
CA GLU A 85 -12.62 1.99 5.88
C GLU A 85 -13.07 3.04 4.86
N LEU A 86 -12.15 3.91 4.41
CA LEU A 86 -12.48 5.04 3.54
C LEU A 86 -12.71 4.62 2.08
N LEU A 87 -11.90 3.71 1.55
CA LEU A 87 -11.95 3.32 0.13
C LEU A 87 -12.44 1.89 -0.09
N ALA A 88 -11.84 0.91 0.57
CA ALA A 88 -12.16 -0.49 0.32
C ALA A 88 -13.59 -0.84 0.72
N PHE A 89 -14.09 -0.34 1.84
CA PHE A 89 -15.47 -0.57 2.29
C PHE A 89 -16.48 0.04 1.32
N GLU A 90 -16.27 1.28 0.88
CA GLU A 90 -17.16 1.93 -0.08
C GLU A 90 -17.15 1.24 -1.45
N LEU A 91 -15.96 0.87 -1.94
CA LEU A 91 -15.84 0.07 -3.16
C LEU A 91 -16.63 -1.23 -3.05
N GLY A 92 -16.48 -1.94 -1.93
CA GLY A 92 -17.19 -3.19 -1.67
C GLY A 92 -18.70 -3.01 -1.64
N ARG A 93 -19.18 -1.93 -0.99
CA ARG A 93 -20.60 -1.58 -0.97
C ARG A 93 -21.14 -1.33 -2.38
N LEU A 94 -20.45 -0.51 -3.17
CA LEU A 94 -20.85 -0.16 -4.54
C LEU A 94 -20.84 -1.36 -5.49
N ALA A 95 -19.89 -2.27 -5.31
CA ALA A 95 -19.76 -3.48 -6.14
C ALA A 95 -20.55 -4.69 -5.63
N GLY A 96 -21.19 -4.59 -4.44
CA GLY A 96 -21.92 -5.70 -3.83
C GLY A 96 -21.02 -6.82 -3.31
N VAL A 97 -19.75 -6.52 -2.98
CA VAL A 97 -18.79 -7.50 -2.47
C VAL A 97 -19.17 -7.91 -1.04
N LYS A 98 -19.12 -9.21 -0.77
CA LYS A 98 -19.39 -9.78 0.57
C LYS A 98 -18.14 -10.31 1.26
N ARG A 99 -17.05 -10.48 0.52
CA ARG A 99 -15.83 -11.13 0.99
C ARG A 99 -14.68 -10.14 1.05
N ILE A 100 -14.17 -9.89 2.25
CA ILE A 100 -13.01 -9.04 2.50
C ILE A 100 -12.04 -9.76 3.43
N TYR A 101 -10.76 -9.74 3.13
CA TYR A 101 -9.71 -10.43 3.88
C TYR A 101 -8.46 -9.59 4.01
N GLY A 102 -7.84 -9.65 5.19
CA GLY A 102 -6.48 -9.18 5.42
C GLY A 102 -5.46 -10.26 5.09
N VAL A 103 -4.34 -9.86 4.53
CA VAL A 103 -3.25 -10.75 4.14
C VAL A 103 -1.87 -10.29 4.60
N ASP A 104 -1.78 -9.17 5.30
CA ASP A 104 -0.50 -8.62 5.73
C ASP A 104 0.24 -9.59 6.68
N HIS A 105 1.55 -9.45 6.70
CA HIS A 105 2.41 -10.03 7.71
C HIS A 105 3.29 -8.91 8.27
N LYS A 106 2.84 -8.29 9.36
CA LYS A 106 3.57 -7.16 9.94
C LYS A 106 4.97 -7.60 10.34
N MET A 107 5.94 -6.99 9.69
CA MET A 107 7.36 -7.26 9.88
C MET A 107 8.12 -5.96 9.66
N GLU A 108 8.85 -5.54 10.67
CA GLU A 108 9.64 -4.33 10.60
C GLU A 108 10.93 -4.59 9.79
N TYR A 109 11.30 -3.61 8.98
CA TYR A 109 12.60 -3.50 8.35
C TYR A 109 13.02 -2.02 8.33
N ASN A 110 14.32 -1.78 8.40
CA ASN A 110 14.86 -0.44 8.52
C ASN A 110 15.38 0.06 7.16
N TYR A 111 14.51 0.63 6.35
CA TYR A 111 14.90 1.24 5.07
C TYR A 111 15.71 2.54 5.24
N ALA A 112 15.75 3.13 6.44
CA ALA A 112 16.54 4.33 6.77
C ALA A 112 17.96 4.00 7.29
N ILE A 113 18.36 2.74 7.31
CA ILE A 113 19.62 2.27 7.89
C ILE A 113 20.85 3.04 7.36
N GLY A 114 20.81 3.50 6.11
CA GLY A 114 21.89 4.27 5.50
C GLY A 114 22.13 5.65 6.12
N SER A 115 21.14 6.19 6.84
CA SER A 115 21.28 7.44 7.60
C SER A 115 21.67 7.22 9.07
N GLU A 116 21.61 5.99 9.55
CA GLU A 116 21.84 5.63 10.95
C GLU A 116 23.24 5.07 11.21
N ILE A 117 23.91 4.56 10.18
CA ILE A 117 25.25 3.98 10.29
C ILE A 117 26.27 4.79 9.50
N THR A 118 27.55 4.61 9.83
CA THR A 118 28.64 5.09 8.97
C THR A 118 28.73 4.18 7.74
N ASN A 119 28.18 4.66 6.62
CA ASN A 119 28.15 3.89 5.39
C ASN A 119 29.52 3.89 4.69
N ALA A 120 30.16 2.73 4.63
CA ALA A 120 31.47 2.51 4.02
C ALA A 120 31.40 1.90 2.60
N ILE A 121 30.21 1.48 2.12
CA ILE A 121 30.07 0.91 0.77
C ILE A 121 30.03 2.02 -0.28
N ASP A 122 28.90 2.70 -0.44
CA ASP A 122 28.75 3.81 -1.39
C ASP A 122 27.75 4.85 -0.87
N SER A 123 28.21 5.71 0.03
CA SER A 123 27.40 6.79 0.59
C SER A 123 27.03 7.85 -0.46
N VAL A 124 27.81 8.01 -1.53
CA VAL A 124 27.53 9.02 -2.56
C VAL A 124 26.28 8.65 -3.35
N THR A 125 26.21 7.43 -3.85
CA THR A 125 25.04 6.94 -4.58
C THR A 125 23.79 6.93 -3.70
N TYR A 126 23.89 6.37 -2.48
CA TYR A 126 22.76 6.33 -1.55
C TYR A 126 22.24 7.72 -1.21
N ASN A 127 23.11 8.66 -0.82
CA ASN A 127 22.71 10.01 -0.44
C ASN A 127 22.14 10.81 -1.63
N ALA A 128 22.68 10.62 -2.83
CA ALA A 128 22.14 11.26 -4.03
C ALA A 128 20.69 10.81 -4.29
N PHE A 129 20.42 9.52 -4.22
CA PHE A 129 19.08 8.98 -4.35
C PHE A 129 18.12 9.51 -3.25
N MET A 130 18.54 9.46 -2.00
CA MET A 130 17.70 9.92 -0.88
C MET A 130 17.39 11.42 -0.94
N LYS A 131 18.29 12.22 -1.51
CA LYS A 131 18.09 13.67 -1.70
C LYS A 131 17.01 13.98 -2.73
N ASN A 132 16.90 13.17 -3.79
CA ASN A 132 15.93 13.39 -4.85
C ASN A 132 15.46 12.05 -5.46
N PRO A 133 14.63 11.28 -4.76
CA PRO A 133 14.22 9.95 -5.23
C PRO A 133 13.40 10.00 -6.53
N PHE A 134 12.74 11.13 -6.84
CA PHE A 134 11.97 11.30 -8.07
C PHE A 134 12.78 11.88 -9.24
N GLU A 135 14.12 12.00 -9.15
CA GLU A 135 14.93 12.60 -10.21
C GLU A 135 14.72 11.93 -11.58
N SER A 136 14.57 10.61 -11.60
CA SER A 136 14.33 9.85 -12.83
C SER A 136 12.88 9.92 -13.34
N VAL A 137 11.95 10.38 -12.51
CA VAL A 137 10.50 10.42 -12.80
C VAL A 137 9.84 11.69 -12.24
N PRO A 138 10.35 12.90 -12.58
CA PRO A 138 9.93 14.13 -11.92
C PRO A 138 8.44 14.43 -12.07
N ASP A 139 7.84 14.04 -13.20
CA ASP A 139 6.40 14.23 -13.47
C ASP A 139 5.51 13.31 -12.62
N GLN A 140 6.09 12.35 -11.90
CA GLN A 140 5.40 11.40 -11.06
C GLN A 140 5.59 11.65 -9.56
N ASN A 141 6.14 12.81 -9.18
CA ASN A 141 6.34 13.15 -7.77
C ASN A 141 4.99 13.25 -7.05
N ILE A 142 4.74 12.32 -6.12
CA ILE A 142 3.52 12.24 -5.32
C ILE A 142 3.45 13.31 -4.22
N PHE A 143 4.58 13.97 -3.91
CA PHE A 143 4.67 15.07 -2.93
C PHE A 143 4.55 16.45 -3.57
N GLU A 144 4.29 16.54 -4.88
CA GLU A 144 4.08 17.80 -5.56
C GLU A 144 2.90 18.56 -4.95
N GLU A 145 3.09 19.83 -4.63
CA GLU A 145 2.04 20.66 -4.04
C GLU A 145 0.90 20.92 -5.03
N GLY A 146 -0.33 20.92 -4.53
CA GLY A 146 -1.52 21.29 -5.30
C GLY A 146 -2.09 20.19 -6.20
N ILE A 147 -1.49 19.00 -6.27
CA ILE A 147 -2.10 17.89 -7.01
C ILE A 147 -3.34 17.37 -6.27
N SER A 148 -4.34 16.92 -7.04
CA SER A 148 -5.55 16.32 -6.49
C SER A 148 -5.28 14.93 -5.89
N LEU A 149 -6.20 14.46 -5.02
CA LEU A 149 -6.14 13.08 -4.52
C LEU A 149 -6.15 12.06 -5.66
N TYR A 150 -6.97 12.28 -6.68
CA TYR A 150 -7.01 11.44 -7.87
C TYR A 150 -5.63 11.36 -8.55
N GLU A 151 -5.00 12.52 -8.80
CA GLU A 151 -3.68 12.58 -9.42
C GLU A 151 -2.63 11.88 -8.56
N LYS A 152 -2.66 12.10 -7.25
CA LYS A 152 -1.74 11.44 -6.31
C LYS A 152 -1.86 9.92 -6.36
N LEU A 153 -3.08 9.38 -6.35
CA LEU A 153 -3.31 7.94 -6.47
C LEU A 153 -2.97 7.40 -7.86
N ALA A 154 -3.24 8.18 -8.93
CA ALA A 154 -2.84 7.81 -10.28
C ALA A 154 -1.32 7.67 -10.39
N ARG A 155 -0.57 8.62 -9.82
CA ARG A 155 0.89 8.55 -9.78
C ARG A 155 1.38 7.35 -8.95
N MET A 156 0.78 7.09 -7.77
CA MET A 156 1.12 5.90 -6.95
C MET A 156 0.96 4.58 -7.71
N ASN A 157 0.03 4.52 -8.64
CA ASN A 157 -0.23 3.33 -9.46
C ASN A 157 0.50 3.35 -10.82
N ASN A 158 1.36 4.33 -11.06
CA ASN A 158 2.23 4.33 -12.24
C ASN A 158 3.33 3.28 -12.07
N PRO A 159 3.56 2.38 -13.05
CA PRO A 159 4.62 1.37 -12.97
C PRO A 159 5.99 1.94 -12.60
N LYS A 160 6.35 3.14 -13.07
CA LYS A 160 7.61 3.79 -12.74
C LYS A 160 7.74 4.12 -11.24
N ILE A 161 6.62 4.44 -10.57
CA ILE A 161 6.61 4.70 -9.14
C ILE A 161 6.68 3.38 -8.36
N LEU A 162 6.00 2.34 -8.81
CA LEU A 162 6.12 1.02 -8.20
C LEU A 162 7.55 0.49 -8.30
N ASP A 163 8.21 0.65 -9.44
CA ASP A 163 9.63 0.32 -9.60
C ASP A 163 10.53 1.17 -8.69
N LEU A 164 10.23 2.47 -8.57
CA LEU A 164 10.96 3.37 -7.67
C LEU A 164 10.85 2.93 -6.19
N LEU A 165 9.68 2.47 -5.76
CA LEU A 165 9.47 1.98 -4.40
C LEU A 165 10.27 0.69 -4.14
N ILE A 166 10.37 -0.22 -5.11
CA ILE A 166 11.24 -1.40 -5.02
C ILE A 166 12.69 -0.94 -4.93
N THR A 167 13.13 -0.02 -5.79
CA THR A 167 14.47 0.55 -5.78
C THR A 167 14.81 1.12 -4.40
N ALA A 168 13.91 1.92 -3.81
CA ALA A 168 14.13 2.53 -2.50
C ALA A 168 14.23 1.52 -1.35
N ASN A 169 13.42 0.45 -1.39
CA ASN A 169 13.33 -0.53 -0.32
C ASN A 169 14.31 -1.73 -0.48
N ALA A 170 14.92 -1.88 -1.64
CA ALA A 170 15.81 -2.98 -1.94
C ALA A 170 17.12 -2.53 -2.57
N ASP A 171 17.10 -2.04 -3.81
CA ASP A 171 18.34 -1.79 -4.58
C ASP A 171 19.24 -0.78 -3.90
N MET A 172 18.69 0.35 -3.43
CA MET A 172 19.49 1.39 -2.77
C MET A 172 20.06 0.92 -1.43
N LEU A 173 19.41 0.01 -0.74
CA LEU A 173 19.94 -0.56 0.49
C LEU A 173 21.17 -1.45 0.26
N THR A 174 21.39 -1.96 -0.94
CA THR A 174 22.62 -2.71 -1.28
C THR A 174 23.87 -1.83 -1.30
N TYR A 175 23.72 -0.50 -1.39
CA TYR A 175 24.82 0.48 -1.29
C TYR A 175 25.14 0.87 0.16
N VAL A 176 24.47 0.26 1.14
CA VAL A 176 24.54 0.61 2.55
C VAL A 176 25.17 -0.52 3.36
N GLY A 177 26.22 -0.21 4.10
CA GLY A 177 26.86 -1.15 5.03
C GLY A 177 28.09 -0.53 5.68
N THR A 178 28.45 -1.04 6.86
CA THR A 178 29.74 -0.77 7.49
C THR A 178 30.85 -1.46 6.70
N GLU A 179 32.12 -1.20 7.04
CA GLU A 179 33.26 -1.87 6.40
C GLU A 179 33.16 -3.39 6.57
N ASN A 180 32.91 -4.18 5.66
CA ASN A 180 32.64 -5.62 5.69
C ASN A 180 31.24 -6.02 6.21
N GLY A 181 30.30 -5.08 6.43
CA GLY A 181 28.93 -5.35 6.83
C GLY A 181 27.95 -5.40 5.67
N PHE A 182 26.77 -5.98 5.92
CA PHE A 182 25.68 -6.14 4.95
C PHE A 182 24.35 -5.59 5.48
N GLU A 183 24.41 -4.61 6.37
CA GLU A 183 23.25 -4.11 7.13
C GLU A 183 22.10 -3.68 6.19
N GLY A 184 22.41 -2.96 5.12
CA GLY A 184 21.39 -2.56 4.14
C GLY A 184 20.83 -3.73 3.35
N ALA A 185 21.66 -4.66 2.89
CA ALA A 185 21.21 -5.86 2.18
C ALA A 185 20.33 -6.77 3.07
N ASP A 186 20.65 -6.85 4.36
CA ASP A 186 19.84 -7.60 5.33
C ASP A 186 18.46 -6.98 5.53
N GLU A 187 18.36 -5.65 5.56
CA GLU A 187 17.08 -4.95 5.60
C GLU A 187 16.29 -5.12 4.29
N ALA A 188 16.94 -5.06 3.13
CA ALA A 188 16.31 -5.36 1.84
C ALA A 188 15.75 -6.79 1.79
N ALA A 189 16.45 -7.76 2.36
CA ALA A 189 15.97 -9.14 2.47
C ALA A 189 14.68 -9.23 3.31
N LYS A 190 14.57 -8.48 4.41
CA LYS A 190 13.37 -8.41 5.24
C LYS A 190 12.18 -7.81 4.49
N TYR A 191 12.40 -6.76 3.68
CA TYR A 191 11.38 -6.20 2.80
C TYR A 191 10.79 -7.26 1.86
N TYR A 192 11.62 -8.01 1.14
CA TYR A 192 11.17 -9.11 0.30
C TYR A 192 10.49 -10.22 1.10
N GLN A 193 11.01 -10.55 2.27
CA GLN A 193 10.42 -11.57 3.14
C GLN A 193 8.99 -11.21 3.54
N ARG A 194 8.72 -9.95 3.91
CA ARG A 194 7.36 -9.48 4.21
C ARG A 194 6.45 -9.65 3.00
N ASN A 195 6.87 -9.19 1.83
CA ASN A 195 6.08 -9.30 0.59
C ASN A 195 5.78 -10.76 0.20
N LEU A 196 6.75 -11.66 0.34
CA LEU A 196 6.55 -13.09 0.09
C LEU A 196 5.57 -13.72 1.10
N ARG A 197 5.57 -13.28 2.34
CA ARG A 197 4.61 -13.73 3.36
C ARG A 197 3.21 -13.20 3.09
N ILE A 198 3.05 -11.95 2.66
CA ILE A 198 1.78 -11.39 2.18
C ILE A 198 1.24 -12.25 1.03
N TYR A 199 2.08 -12.55 0.05
CA TYR A 199 1.69 -13.40 -1.07
C TYR A 199 1.32 -14.83 -0.64
N SER A 200 2.02 -15.40 0.34
CA SER A 200 1.66 -16.69 0.92
C SER A 200 0.31 -16.67 1.62
N ASN A 201 -0.02 -15.58 2.33
CA ASN A 201 -1.33 -15.40 2.95
C ASN A 201 -2.44 -15.29 1.89
N LEU A 202 -2.19 -14.56 0.79
CA LEU A 202 -3.10 -14.51 -0.34
C LEU A 202 -3.37 -15.91 -0.93
N ASN A 203 -2.31 -16.71 -1.10
CA ASN A 203 -2.42 -18.08 -1.63
C ASN A 203 -3.16 -19.07 -0.70
N ARG A 204 -3.34 -18.74 0.58
CA ARG A 204 -4.18 -19.53 1.50
C ARG A 204 -5.66 -19.31 1.31
N LEU A 205 -6.06 -18.24 0.63
CA LEU A 205 -7.47 -17.97 0.35
C LEU A 205 -7.99 -18.91 -0.73
N LYS A 206 -9.19 -19.42 -0.52
CA LYS A 206 -9.87 -20.25 -1.52
C LYS A 206 -10.54 -19.35 -2.55
N LEU A 207 -9.84 -19.11 -3.64
CA LEU A 207 -10.30 -18.32 -4.78
C LEU A 207 -10.48 -19.24 -5.99
N ASP A 208 -11.55 -19.07 -6.74
CA ASP A 208 -11.75 -19.78 -8.00
C ASP A 208 -11.43 -18.90 -9.22
N THR A 209 -11.40 -19.50 -10.40
CA THR A 209 -11.00 -18.84 -11.64
C THR A 209 -12.00 -17.80 -12.15
N THR A 210 -13.18 -17.70 -11.55
CA THR A 210 -14.21 -16.70 -11.90
C THR A 210 -14.08 -15.45 -11.06
N GLU A 211 -13.28 -15.49 -9.99
CA GLU A 211 -13.10 -14.38 -9.05
C GLU A 211 -12.40 -13.18 -9.72
N ARG A 212 -12.79 -12.02 -9.26
CA ARG A 212 -12.19 -10.73 -9.60
C ARG A 212 -11.71 -10.11 -8.30
N VAL A 213 -10.41 -10.18 -8.09
CA VAL A 213 -9.78 -9.80 -6.82
C VAL A 213 -9.28 -8.37 -6.89
N PHE A 214 -9.78 -7.53 -5.99
CA PHE A 214 -9.24 -6.19 -5.77
C PHE A 214 -8.32 -6.23 -4.56
N ILE A 215 -7.06 -5.85 -4.74
CA ILE A 215 -6.08 -5.76 -3.66
C ILE A 215 -5.74 -4.29 -3.45
N ILE A 216 -5.78 -3.84 -2.21
CA ILE A 216 -5.37 -2.50 -1.81
C ILE A 216 -4.33 -2.57 -0.69
N SER A 217 -3.19 -1.95 -0.91
CA SER A 217 -2.07 -1.92 0.03
C SER A 217 -1.23 -0.66 -0.16
N GLY A 218 -0.35 -0.35 0.78
CA GLY A 218 0.70 0.64 0.57
C GLY A 218 1.56 0.26 -0.64
N GLY A 219 2.06 1.27 -1.37
CA GLY A 219 2.76 1.08 -2.63
C GLY A 219 3.96 0.13 -2.57
N SER A 220 4.60 0.00 -1.42
CA SER A 220 5.73 -0.93 -1.21
C SER A 220 5.34 -2.42 -1.25
N HIS A 221 4.03 -2.72 -1.24
CA HIS A 221 3.48 -4.08 -1.24
C HIS A 221 2.63 -4.39 -2.48
N THR A 222 2.56 -3.44 -3.43
CA THR A 222 1.71 -3.54 -4.64
C THR A 222 2.41 -4.24 -5.81
#